data_f4d48dd121e754982b3e0594d23e8bdc
#
_entry.id   f4d48dd121e754982b3e0594d23e8bdc
#
_cell.length_a   1.000
_cell.length_b   1.000
_cell.length_c   1.000
_cell.angle_alpha   90.00
_cell.angle_beta   90.00
_cell.angle_gamma   90.00
#
_symmetry.space_group_name_H-M   'P 1'
#
loop_
_entity.id
_entity.type
_entity.pdbx_description
1 polymer ?
#
loop_
_entity_poly.entity_id
_entity_poly.type
_entity_poly.pdbx_seq_one_letter_code
_entity_poly.pdbx_strand_id
1 'polypeptide(L)'
;MKGYNAITYGAAGSGLTDEQIKNYKGQIINFYDTSDAVTSSFVTGGQGEIPFYSFGVDNYSGVIVGWVKKTFGHDLDMFKTDDAGNYIDKFGDIAVYSDGHGGVAIEQTILAQQILENKNRIRGLETYDGTNPETLAEINRLKKENKWLQEQLKQFNQLNELRVSLTASGGGLSSNERIYLEDSQALAVVKVAASQFDVAMEECLHIYKKVMQELQEDWENGLQLIQRHTPELSYAEMREAMDQVQCTKQTMVDQDLEYFQQKFSKINRIRTSFVQLTQQITAKINELVQRDQELANQLKGALT
;
A
#
# COMPACT_ATOMS: atom_id res chain seq x y z
N MET A 1 21.25 25.77 -7.65
CA MET A 1 21.95 25.08 -6.51
C MET A 1 21.65 23.60 -6.63
N LYS A 2 22.65 22.73 -6.54
CA LYS A 2 22.43 21.28 -6.40
C LYS A 2 21.82 21.04 -5.02
N GLY A 3 20.68 20.35 -4.94
CA GLY A 3 20.12 19.91 -3.66
C GLY A 3 20.94 18.76 -3.10
N TYR A 4 21.17 18.74 -1.81
CA TYR A 4 21.76 17.61 -1.10
C TYR A 4 20.65 16.81 -0.43
N ASN A 5 20.81 15.48 -0.36
CA ASN A 5 19.90 14.66 0.42
C ASN A 5 20.22 14.81 1.91
N ALA A 6 19.17 14.93 2.73
CA ALA A 6 19.30 14.89 4.18
C ALA A 6 18.79 13.53 4.65
N ILE A 7 19.68 12.74 5.23
CA ILE A 7 19.36 11.41 5.76
C ILE A 7 19.56 11.44 7.26
N THR A 8 18.55 10.99 8.00
CA THR A 8 18.60 10.85 9.46
C THR A 8 18.25 9.41 9.85
N TYR A 9 18.77 8.99 10.99
CA TYR A 9 18.53 7.68 11.57
C TYR A 9 17.93 7.84 12.95
N GLY A 10 16.77 7.26 13.20
CA GLY A 10 16.11 7.32 14.49
C GLY A 10 15.72 8.74 14.94
N ALA A 11 15.51 9.67 14.02
CA ALA A 11 15.08 11.01 14.37
C ALA A 11 13.62 11.04 14.84
N ALA A 12 13.40 11.64 16.01
CA ALA A 12 12.08 11.73 16.65
C ALA A 12 11.22 12.91 16.15
N GLY A 13 11.47 13.40 14.97
CA GLY A 13 10.83 14.55 14.36
C GLY A 13 11.87 15.49 13.75
N SER A 14 11.54 16.17 12.66
CA SER A 14 12.51 16.99 11.96
C SER A 14 12.71 18.38 12.57
N GLY A 15 11.73 18.86 13.34
CA GLY A 15 11.67 20.26 13.76
C GLY A 15 11.58 21.27 12.60
N LEU A 16 11.42 20.77 11.37
CA LEU A 16 11.29 21.60 10.17
C LEU A 16 9.85 22.04 9.98
N THR A 17 9.65 23.26 9.52
CA THR A 17 8.33 23.74 9.11
C THR A 17 7.97 23.23 7.72
N ASP A 18 6.67 23.19 7.41
CA ASP A 18 6.18 22.82 6.07
C ASP A 18 6.79 23.68 4.95
N GLU A 19 7.05 24.97 5.23
CA GLU A 19 7.68 25.87 4.30
C GLU A 19 9.15 25.51 4.05
N GLN A 20 9.91 25.17 5.11
CA GLN A 20 11.29 24.73 4.98
C GLN A 20 11.40 23.44 4.17
N ILE A 21 10.49 22.51 4.43
CA ILE A 21 10.39 21.24 3.74
C ILE A 21 10.06 21.44 2.26
N LYS A 22 9.01 22.23 1.96
CA LYS A 22 8.59 22.55 0.59
C LYS A 22 9.66 23.24 -0.24
N ASN A 23 10.53 24.01 0.40
CA ASN A 23 11.63 24.73 -0.25
C ASN A 23 12.93 23.92 -0.33
N TYR A 24 12.99 22.74 0.29
CA TYR A 24 14.18 21.89 0.24
C TYR A 24 14.32 21.25 -1.16
N LYS A 25 15.52 21.27 -1.71
CA LYS A 25 15.80 20.82 -3.09
C LYS A 25 16.36 19.40 -3.19
N GLY A 26 16.44 18.69 -2.09
CA GLY A 26 16.88 17.29 -2.02
C GLY A 26 15.79 16.40 -1.42
N GLN A 27 16.13 15.16 -1.15
CA GLN A 27 15.29 14.28 -0.36
C GLN A 27 15.55 14.50 1.14
N ILE A 28 14.49 14.50 1.94
CA ILE A 28 14.58 14.40 3.40
C ILE A 28 14.07 13.01 3.75
N ILE A 29 14.94 12.17 4.29
CA ILE A 29 14.67 10.76 4.54
C ILE A 29 15.01 10.44 5.98
N ASN A 30 14.09 9.80 6.68
CA ASN A 30 14.34 9.26 8.01
C ASN A 30 14.24 7.75 8.00
N PHE A 31 15.29 7.08 8.39
CA PHE A 31 15.28 5.65 8.67
C PHE A 31 15.08 5.41 10.15
N TYR A 32 14.20 4.48 10.47
CA TYR A 32 13.97 4.07 11.86
C TYR A 32 13.85 2.55 11.94
N ASP A 33 14.32 1.97 13.03
CA ASP A 33 13.98 0.60 13.36
C ASP A 33 12.56 0.53 13.93
N THR A 34 11.75 -0.39 13.45
CA THR A 34 10.34 -0.52 13.89
C THR A 34 10.21 -0.87 15.36
N SER A 35 11.27 -1.30 16.01
CA SER A 35 11.36 -1.55 17.45
C SER A 35 11.90 -0.37 18.26
N ASP A 36 12.33 0.74 17.61
CA ASP A 36 12.88 1.90 18.28
C ASP A 36 11.83 2.65 19.10
N ALA A 37 12.07 2.82 20.38
CA ALA A 37 11.17 3.52 21.29
C ALA A 37 11.16 5.04 21.07
N VAL A 38 12.22 5.61 20.53
CA VAL A 38 12.38 7.05 20.33
C VAL A 38 11.57 7.51 19.11
N THR A 39 11.59 6.73 18.05
CA THR A 39 10.85 7.01 16.81
C THR A 39 9.44 6.48 16.80
N SER A 40 9.09 5.58 17.73
CA SER A 40 7.71 5.11 17.89
C SER A 40 6.86 6.17 18.59
N SER A 41 5.61 6.31 18.21
CA SER A 41 4.64 7.29 18.76
C SER A 41 4.42 7.23 20.28
N PHE A 42 5.05 6.26 20.95
CA PHE A 42 4.87 6.04 22.38
C PHE A 42 5.62 7.06 23.26
N VAL A 43 6.75 7.62 22.81
CA VAL A 43 7.59 8.49 23.64
C VAL A 43 7.63 9.93 23.13
N THR A 44 7.56 10.17 21.83
CA THR A 44 7.90 11.46 21.22
C THR A 44 6.88 12.00 20.20
N GLY A 45 5.67 11.43 20.14
CA GLY A 45 4.69 11.81 19.11
C GLY A 45 4.92 11.14 17.76
N GLY A 46 6.00 10.40 17.60
CA GLY A 46 6.20 9.45 16.49
C GLY A 46 6.59 9.99 15.13
N GLN A 47 6.61 9.08 14.21
CA GLN A 47 7.11 9.23 12.82
C GLN A 47 6.34 10.22 11.96
N GLY A 48 5.11 10.56 12.34
CA GLY A 48 4.18 11.35 11.52
C GLY A 48 4.62 12.78 11.25
N GLU A 49 5.70 13.23 11.90
CA GLU A 49 6.10 14.63 11.83
C GLU A 49 7.26 14.93 10.88
N ILE A 50 7.88 13.89 10.26
CA ILE A 50 8.84 14.15 9.18
C ILE A 50 8.11 13.93 7.86
N PRO A 51 7.76 14.99 7.17
CA PRO A 51 6.72 14.93 6.15
C PRO A 51 7.19 14.53 4.77
N PHE A 52 8.42 14.04 4.56
CA PHE A 52 8.77 13.57 3.23
C PHE A 52 8.78 12.06 3.12
N TYR A 53 9.74 11.40 3.71
CA TYR A 53 9.84 9.95 3.61
C TYR A 53 10.36 9.38 4.91
N SER A 54 9.59 8.50 5.50
CA SER A 54 9.99 7.82 6.73
C SER A 54 9.86 6.31 6.50
N PHE A 55 10.98 5.60 6.56
CA PHE A 55 11.02 4.18 6.22
C PHE A 55 11.43 3.34 7.43
N GLY A 56 10.60 2.37 7.77
CA GLY A 56 10.84 1.41 8.83
C GLY A 56 11.70 0.24 8.37
N VAL A 57 12.71 -0.11 9.18
CA VAL A 57 13.53 -1.31 8.99
C VAL A 57 13.44 -2.16 10.24
N ASP A 58 13.01 -3.42 10.13
CA ASP A 58 12.95 -4.37 11.26
C ASP A 58 14.22 -5.20 11.31
N ASN A 59 15.24 -4.72 11.99
CA ASN A 59 16.54 -5.39 12.08
C ASN A 59 16.80 -6.08 13.42
N TYR A 60 15.93 -5.91 14.39
CA TYR A 60 16.12 -6.53 15.66
C TYR A 60 15.73 -8.02 15.66
N SER A 61 16.72 -8.91 15.80
CA SER A 61 16.53 -10.36 15.79
C SER A 61 16.49 -11.01 17.19
N GLY A 62 16.64 -10.22 18.26
CA GLY A 62 16.72 -10.74 19.64
C GLY A 62 15.35 -11.06 20.25
N VAL A 63 15.26 -12.17 20.98
CA VAL A 63 14.13 -12.50 21.84
C VAL A 63 14.26 -11.71 23.14
N ILE A 64 13.85 -10.44 23.14
CA ILE A 64 13.89 -9.62 24.34
C ILE A 64 12.49 -9.09 24.62
N VAL A 65 12.11 -9.11 25.90
CA VAL A 65 10.76 -8.80 26.35
C VAL A 65 10.50 -7.28 26.31
N GLY A 66 9.47 -6.88 25.55
CA GLY A 66 8.80 -5.60 25.68
C GLY A 66 9.67 -4.35 25.49
N TRP A 67 9.88 -3.59 26.56
CA TRP A 67 10.53 -2.28 26.51
C TRP A 67 12.04 -2.33 26.19
N VAL A 68 12.72 -3.44 26.50
CA VAL A 68 14.16 -3.60 26.22
C VAL A 68 14.41 -3.72 24.71
N LYS A 69 13.55 -4.42 23.96
CA LYS A 69 13.61 -4.47 22.50
C LYS A 69 13.53 -3.06 21.89
N LYS A 70 12.63 -2.23 22.40
CA LYS A 70 12.44 -0.85 21.92
C LYS A 70 13.64 0.07 22.20
N THR A 71 14.43 -0.24 23.21
CA THR A 71 15.60 0.58 23.56
C THR A 71 16.79 0.26 22.67
N PHE A 72 16.95 -0.97 22.24
CA PHE A 72 18.07 -1.40 21.37
C PHE A 72 17.84 -1.08 19.88
N GLY A 73 16.61 -0.85 19.45
CA GLY A 73 16.31 -0.48 18.05
C GLY A 73 16.82 0.90 17.65
N HIS A 74 17.45 1.65 18.57
CA HIS A 74 18.05 2.96 18.31
C HIS A 74 19.54 2.89 17.94
N ASP A 75 20.10 1.71 17.79
CA ASP A 75 21.51 1.50 17.43
C ASP A 75 21.71 1.60 15.91
N LEU A 76 22.66 2.42 15.48
CA LEU A 76 23.00 2.59 14.05
C LEU A 76 23.49 1.31 13.38
N ASP A 77 24.12 0.41 14.14
CA ASP A 77 24.58 -0.89 13.63
C ASP A 77 23.41 -1.82 13.19
N MET A 78 22.19 -1.45 13.51
CA MET A 78 21.00 -2.15 13.03
C MET A 78 20.70 -1.90 11.55
N PHE A 79 21.16 -0.80 10.98
CA PHE A 79 20.90 -0.44 9.58
C PHE A 79 21.90 -1.11 8.64
N LYS A 80 21.64 -2.35 8.29
CA LYS A 80 22.49 -3.15 7.37
C LYS A 80 22.12 -2.88 5.92
N THR A 81 23.13 -2.91 5.05
CA THR A 81 22.93 -2.81 3.61
C THR A 81 23.44 -4.06 2.89
N ASP A 82 22.84 -4.34 1.72
CA ASP A 82 23.40 -5.29 0.75
C ASP A 82 24.55 -4.66 -0.07
N ASP A 83 25.14 -5.44 -0.98
CA ASP A 83 26.26 -4.98 -1.84
C ASP A 83 25.84 -3.86 -2.82
N ALA A 84 24.54 -3.71 -3.10
CA ALA A 84 24.01 -2.64 -3.93
C ALA A 84 23.66 -1.37 -3.12
N GLY A 85 23.86 -1.40 -1.79
CA GLY A 85 23.55 -0.28 -0.89
C GLY A 85 22.09 -0.17 -0.48
N ASN A 86 21.27 -1.20 -0.75
CA ASN A 86 19.90 -1.26 -0.28
C ASN A 86 19.88 -1.64 1.20
N TYR A 87 18.97 -1.02 2.00
CA TYR A 87 18.80 -1.44 3.40
C TYR A 87 17.98 -2.72 3.48
N ILE A 88 18.47 -3.66 4.28
CA ILE A 88 17.85 -4.97 4.48
C ILE A 88 17.34 -5.15 5.90
N ASP A 89 16.24 -5.89 6.05
CA ASP A 89 15.71 -6.28 7.34
C ASP A 89 16.46 -7.50 7.93
N LYS A 90 16.08 -7.91 9.14
CA LYS A 90 16.65 -9.09 9.82
C LYS A 90 16.46 -10.42 9.10
N PHE A 91 15.56 -10.49 8.11
CA PHE A 91 15.31 -11.67 7.31
C PHE A 91 16.07 -11.63 5.97
N GLY A 92 16.80 -10.53 5.70
CA GLY A 92 17.51 -10.30 4.45
C GLY A 92 16.62 -9.77 3.32
N ASP A 93 15.39 -9.36 3.63
CA ASP A 93 14.49 -8.74 2.66
C ASP A 93 14.87 -7.25 2.49
N ILE A 94 14.86 -6.73 1.27
CA ILE A 94 15.14 -5.30 1.02
C ILE A 94 13.97 -4.48 1.55
N ALA A 95 14.26 -3.61 2.51
CA ALA A 95 13.31 -2.67 3.11
C ALA A 95 13.34 -1.30 2.42
N VAL A 96 14.51 -0.88 1.94
CA VAL A 96 14.70 0.42 1.29
C VAL A 96 15.66 0.27 0.12
N TYR A 97 15.23 0.73 -1.04
CA TYR A 97 16.03 0.72 -2.26
C TYR A 97 16.90 1.98 -2.36
N SER A 98 18.20 1.80 -2.59
CA SER A 98 19.12 2.89 -2.92
C SER A 98 18.87 3.39 -4.36
N ASP A 99 19.02 4.70 -4.58
CA ASP A 99 19.01 5.29 -5.92
C ASP A 99 20.40 5.23 -6.61
N GLY A 100 21.40 4.65 -5.93
CA GLY A 100 22.78 4.58 -6.38
C GLY A 100 23.57 5.90 -6.31
N HIS A 101 22.95 6.98 -5.82
CA HIS A 101 23.53 8.32 -5.72
C HIS A 101 23.50 8.90 -4.30
N GLY A 102 23.35 8.04 -3.30
CA GLY A 102 23.28 8.42 -1.89
C GLY A 102 21.89 8.91 -1.47
N GLY A 103 20.86 8.55 -2.20
CA GLY A 103 19.44 8.77 -1.90
C GLY A 103 18.65 7.46 -1.93
N VAL A 104 17.33 7.58 -1.94
CA VAL A 104 16.38 6.47 -1.92
C VAL A 104 15.56 6.47 -3.20
N ALA A 105 15.41 5.30 -3.79
CA ALA A 105 14.47 5.04 -4.87
C ALA A 105 13.07 4.87 -4.26
N ILE A 106 12.32 5.97 -4.24
CA ILE A 106 11.10 6.12 -3.45
C ILE A 106 10.02 5.11 -3.85
N GLU A 107 9.73 5.00 -5.15
CA GLU A 107 8.67 4.12 -5.67
C GLU A 107 8.95 2.66 -5.33
N GLN A 108 10.20 2.21 -5.54
CA GLN A 108 10.62 0.85 -5.18
C GLN A 108 10.53 0.62 -3.67
N THR A 109 10.92 1.63 -2.89
CA THR A 109 10.90 1.54 -1.42
C THR A 109 9.47 1.45 -0.88
N ILE A 110 8.53 2.23 -1.41
CA ILE A 110 7.13 2.15 -1.02
C ILE A 110 6.57 0.73 -1.28
N LEU A 111 6.85 0.16 -2.46
CA LEU A 111 6.42 -1.20 -2.78
C LEU A 111 7.08 -2.25 -1.89
N ALA A 112 8.38 -2.09 -1.59
CA ALA A 112 9.10 -2.97 -0.70
C ALA A 112 8.53 -2.95 0.72
N GLN A 113 8.22 -1.78 1.26
CA GLN A 113 7.60 -1.64 2.57
C GLN A 113 6.23 -2.34 2.64
N GLN A 114 5.39 -2.21 1.62
CA GLN A 114 4.11 -2.92 1.55
C GLN A 114 4.29 -4.45 1.50
N ILE A 115 5.26 -4.92 0.72
CA ILE A 115 5.60 -6.36 0.66
C ILE A 115 6.04 -6.87 2.04
N LEU A 116 6.87 -6.11 2.75
CA LEU A 116 7.36 -6.47 4.09
C LEU A 116 6.24 -6.48 5.12
N GLU A 117 5.37 -5.47 5.10
CA GLU A 117 4.20 -5.41 5.98
C GLU A 117 3.30 -6.64 5.78
N ASN A 118 2.99 -6.99 4.54
CA ASN A 118 2.21 -8.18 4.22
C ASN A 118 2.93 -9.47 4.65
N LYS A 119 4.26 -9.58 4.44
CA LYS A 119 5.04 -10.73 4.91
C LYS A 119 4.99 -10.87 6.43
N ASN A 120 5.14 -9.77 7.17
CA ASN A 120 5.08 -9.79 8.63
C ASN A 120 3.69 -10.16 9.13
N ARG A 121 2.62 -9.67 8.48
CA ARG A 121 1.24 -10.05 8.78
C ARG A 121 0.99 -11.53 8.51
N ILE A 122 1.47 -12.06 7.38
CA ILE A 122 1.38 -13.50 7.06
C ILE A 122 2.10 -14.33 8.14
N ARG A 123 3.33 -13.98 8.51
CA ARG A 123 4.09 -14.68 9.58
C ARG A 123 3.33 -14.69 10.90
N GLY A 124 2.73 -13.57 11.27
CA GLY A 124 1.88 -13.47 12.46
C GLY A 124 0.67 -14.41 12.39
N LEU A 125 -0.08 -14.37 11.31
CA LEU A 125 -1.25 -15.21 11.07
C LEU A 125 -0.89 -16.72 11.07
N GLU A 126 0.18 -17.09 10.39
CA GLU A 126 0.67 -18.50 10.37
C GLU A 126 1.10 -18.99 11.76
N THR A 127 1.61 -18.10 12.62
CA THR A 127 2.07 -18.46 13.96
C THR A 127 0.92 -18.65 14.95
N TYR A 128 -0.13 -17.82 14.87
CA TYR A 128 -1.18 -17.77 15.90
C TYR A 128 -2.44 -18.57 15.55
N ASP A 129 -2.79 -18.68 14.26
CA ASP A 129 -4.08 -19.31 13.87
C ASP A 129 -4.06 -19.86 12.43
N GLY A 130 -2.95 -20.44 12.00
CA GLY A 130 -2.73 -20.90 10.62
C GLY A 130 -3.65 -22.01 10.10
N THR A 131 -4.55 -22.56 10.93
CA THR A 131 -5.49 -23.62 10.55
C THR A 131 -6.93 -23.15 10.37
N ASN A 132 -7.27 -21.96 10.83
CA ASN A 132 -8.62 -21.39 10.67
C ASN A 132 -8.88 -21.04 9.20
N PRO A 133 -10.03 -21.42 8.61
CA PRO A 133 -10.37 -21.11 7.21
C PRO A 133 -10.34 -19.63 6.86
N GLU A 134 -10.77 -18.75 7.76
CA GLU A 134 -10.73 -17.29 7.56
C GLU A 134 -9.29 -16.77 7.54
N THR A 135 -8.46 -17.23 8.46
CA THR A 135 -7.04 -16.91 8.52
C THR A 135 -6.32 -17.40 7.25
N LEU A 136 -6.62 -18.61 6.78
CA LEU A 136 -6.08 -19.12 5.52
C LEU A 136 -6.51 -18.30 4.31
N ALA A 137 -7.75 -17.83 4.27
CA ALA A 137 -8.24 -16.96 3.20
C ALA A 137 -7.47 -15.63 3.19
N GLU A 138 -7.25 -15.01 4.35
CA GLU A 138 -6.47 -13.78 4.49
C GLU A 138 -5.01 -13.98 4.10
N ILE A 139 -4.36 -15.06 4.54
CA ILE A 139 -3.00 -15.41 4.13
C ILE A 139 -2.91 -15.53 2.61
N ASN A 140 -3.85 -16.21 1.98
CA ASN A 140 -3.87 -16.37 0.52
C ASN A 140 -4.08 -15.03 -0.21
N ARG A 141 -4.91 -14.14 0.34
CA ARG A 141 -5.11 -12.78 -0.17
C ARG A 141 -3.79 -11.99 -0.14
N LEU A 142 -3.13 -11.96 1.02
CA LEU A 142 -1.85 -11.26 1.19
C LEU A 142 -0.73 -11.84 0.32
N LYS A 143 -0.68 -13.18 0.15
CA LYS A 143 0.28 -13.82 -0.77
C LYS A 143 0.03 -13.42 -2.23
N LYS A 144 -1.24 -13.32 -2.66
CA LYS A 144 -1.60 -12.86 -4.00
C LYS A 144 -1.22 -11.40 -4.21
N GLU A 145 -1.51 -10.56 -3.23
CA GLU A 145 -1.14 -9.14 -3.24
C GLU A 145 0.38 -8.95 -3.32
N ASN A 146 1.15 -9.68 -2.50
CA ASN A 146 2.61 -9.63 -2.55
C ASN A 146 3.17 -10.05 -3.91
N LYS A 147 2.63 -11.07 -4.53
CA LYS A 147 3.04 -11.46 -5.89
C LYS A 147 2.85 -10.31 -6.88
N TRP A 148 1.73 -9.64 -6.79
CA TRP A 148 1.43 -8.48 -7.63
C TRP A 148 2.40 -7.30 -7.34
N LEU A 149 2.64 -6.96 -6.07
CA LEU A 149 3.59 -5.92 -5.67
C LEU A 149 5.00 -6.22 -6.18
N GLN A 150 5.44 -7.47 -6.13
CA GLN A 150 6.73 -7.92 -6.65
C GLN A 150 6.85 -7.72 -8.17
N GLU A 151 5.79 -7.97 -8.94
CA GLU A 151 5.79 -7.70 -10.39
C GLU A 151 5.90 -6.19 -10.68
N GLN A 152 5.25 -5.33 -9.89
CA GLN A 152 5.39 -3.89 -10.00
C GLN A 152 6.82 -3.43 -9.65
N LEU A 153 7.36 -3.93 -8.55
CA LEU A 153 8.73 -3.65 -8.12
C LEU A 153 9.76 -4.03 -9.20
N LYS A 154 9.56 -5.18 -9.84
CA LYS A 154 10.40 -5.61 -10.97
C LYS A 154 10.36 -4.62 -12.14
N GLN A 155 9.20 -4.05 -12.47
CA GLN A 155 9.09 -3.03 -13.52
C GLN A 155 9.87 -1.76 -13.16
N PHE A 156 9.81 -1.28 -11.92
CA PHE A 156 10.61 -0.13 -11.48
C PHE A 156 12.11 -0.42 -11.47
N ASN A 157 12.52 -1.63 -11.08
CA ASN A 157 13.94 -2.04 -11.14
C ASN A 157 14.44 -2.04 -12.58
N GLN A 158 13.67 -2.56 -13.54
CA GLN A 158 14.01 -2.51 -14.96
C GLN A 158 14.14 -1.08 -15.48
N LEU A 159 13.26 -0.16 -15.06
CA LEU A 159 13.37 1.25 -15.40
C LEU A 159 14.62 1.91 -14.82
N ASN A 160 14.98 1.55 -13.59
CA ASN A 160 16.21 2.05 -12.97
C ASN A 160 17.46 1.51 -13.67
N GLU A 161 17.51 0.23 -14.03
CA GLU A 161 18.57 -0.36 -14.83
C GLU A 161 18.70 0.32 -16.20
N LEU A 162 17.59 0.59 -16.87
CA LEU A 162 17.55 1.35 -18.11
C LEU A 162 18.16 2.75 -17.93
N ARG A 163 17.75 3.45 -16.88
CA ARG A 163 18.29 4.77 -16.53
C ARG A 163 19.80 4.73 -16.32
N VAL A 164 20.28 3.74 -15.56
CA VAL A 164 21.71 3.56 -15.31
C VAL A 164 22.46 3.27 -16.62
N SER A 165 21.92 2.39 -17.48
CA SER A 165 22.55 2.05 -18.78
C SER A 165 22.61 3.26 -19.72
N LEU A 166 21.58 4.08 -19.78
CA LEU A 166 21.53 5.31 -20.58
C LEU A 166 22.53 6.37 -20.07
N THR A 167 22.70 6.47 -18.75
CA THR A 167 23.68 7.41 -18.15
C THR A 167 25.12 6.94 -18.24
N ALA A 168 25.38 5.64 -18.28
CA ALA A 168 26.71 5.05 -18.37
C ALA A 168 27.39 5.26 -19.74
N SER A 169 26.64 5.63 -20.77
CA SER A 169 27.18 5.92 -22.13
C SER A 169 28.02 7.20 -22.23
N GLY A 170 28.23 7.91 -21.10
CA GLY A 170 29.30 8.91 -20.93
C GLY A 170 28.97 10.34 -21.37
N GLY A 171 27.76 10.66 -21.80
CA GLY A 171 27.37 11.99 -22.28
C GLY A 171 26.26 12.68 -21.49
N GLY A 172 25.72 12.03 -20.46
CA GLY A 172 24.45 12.42 -19.88
C GLY A 172 23.26 12.05 -20.78
N LEU A 173 22.06 12.02 -20.23
CA LEU A 173 20.85 11.72 -21.00
C LEU A 173 20.62 12.81 -22.06
N SER A 174 20.50 12.42 -23.32
CA SER A 174 19.95 13.30 -24.37
C SER A 174 18.50 13.71 -24.04
N SER A 175 18.03 14.78 -24.64
CA SER A 175 16.63 15.22 -24.41
C SER A 175 15.62 14.10 -24.76
N ASN A 176 15.87 13.33 -25.83
CA ASN A 176 14.99 12.24 -26.24
C ASN A 176 15.01 11.05 -25.24
N GLU A 177 16.19 10.70 -24.72
CA GLU A 177 16.32 9.64 -23.73
C GLU A 177 15.68 10.03 -22.40
N ARG A 178 15.76 11.29 -22.03
CA ARG A 178 15.07 11.84 -20.85
C ARG A 178 13.55 11.76 -21.00
N ILE A 179 12.99 12.20 -22.12
CA ILE A 179 11.57 12.12 -22.42
C ILE A 179 11.10 10.67 -22.37
N TYR A 180 11.80 9.76 -23.04
CA TYR A 180 11.46 8.33 -23.03
C TYR A 180 11.45 7.72 -21.63
N LEU A 181 12.41 8.11 -20.79
CA LEU A 181 12.50 7.63 -19.40
C LEU A 181 11.36 8.19 -18.54
N GLU A 182 11.05 9.49 -18.67
CA GLU A 182 9.97 10.16 -17.94
C GLU A 182 8.59 9.57 -18.31
N ASP A 183 8.34 9.33 -19.60
CA ASP A 183 7.10 8.70 -20.09
C ASP A 183 6.95 7.25 -19.58
N SER A 184 8.02 6.47 -19.61
CA SER A 184 8.04 5.10 -19.11
C SER A 184 7.78 5.05 -17.61
N GLN A 185 8.34 5.98 -16.86
CA GLN A 185 8.11 6.13 -15.42
C GLN A 185 6.66 6.53 -15.13
N ALA A 186 6.12 7.50 -15.88
CA ALA A 186 4.72 7.92 -15.73
C ALA A 186 3.75 6.77 -15.98
N LEU A 187 3.97 5.96 -17.02
CA LEU A 187 3.14 4.77 -17.30
C LEU A 187 3.24 3.72 -16.18
N ALA A 188 4.43 3.49 -15.62
CA ALA A 188 4.61 2.57 -14.51
C ALA A 188 3.85 3.05 -13.26
N VAL A 189 3.95 4.33 -12.90
CA VAL A 189 3.22 4.93 -11.78
C VAL A 189 1.70 4.80 -11.95
N VAL A 190 1.19 5.09 -13.14
CA VAL A 190 -0.25 4.96 -13.44
C VAL A 190 -0.72 3.52 -13.26
N LYS A 191 0.05 2.53 -13.73
CA LYS A 191 -0.28 1.11 -13.56
C LYS A 191 -0.30 0.69 -12.10
N VAL A 192 0.70 1.10 -11.32
CA VAL A 192 0.76 0.81 -9.88
C VAL A 192 -0.45 1.41 -9.16
N ALA A 193 -0.74 2.69 -9.38
CA ALA A 193 -1.89 3.36 -8.77
C ALA A 193 -3.21 2.70 -9.15
N ALA A 194 -3.38 2.30 -10.41
CA ALA A 194 -4.58 1.61 -10.89
C ALA A 194 -4.79 0.28 -10.17
N SER A 195 -3.74 -0.47 -10.00
CA SER A 195 -3.83 -1.79 -9.40
C SER A 195 -4.01 -1.73 -7.87
N GLN A 196 -3.35 -0.80 -7.18
CA GLN A 196 -3.59 -0.56 -5.75
C GLN A 196 -5.04 -0.15 -5.47
N PHE A 197 -5.57 0.74 -6.31
CA PHE A 197 -6.97 1.13 -6.21
C PHE A 197 -7.93 -0.04 -6.44
N ASP A 198 -7.66 -0.89 -7.44
CA ASP A 198 -8.49 -2.05 -7.75
C ASP A 198 -8.52 -3.05 -6.59
N VAL A 199 -7.37 -3.35 -5.98
CA VAL A 199 -7.26 -4.21 -4.79
C VAL A 199 -8.06 -3.64 -3.62
N ALA A 200 -7.91 -2.33 -3.32
CA ALA A 200 -8.66 -1.68 -2.25
C ALA A 200 -10.18 -1.71 -2.50
N MET A 201 -10.63 -1.53 -3.74
CA MET A 201 -12.05 -1.62 -4.10
C MET A 201 -12.58 -3.04 -3.99
N GLU A 202 -11.81 -4.06 -4.40
CA GLU A 202 -12.19 -5.46 -4.22
C GLU A 202 -12.35 -5.81 -2.73
N GLU A 203 -11.45 -5.34 -1.88
CA GLU A 203 -11.55 -5.56 -0.44
C GLU A 203 -12.81 -4.90 0.15
N CYS A 204 -13.10 -3.65 -0.21
CA CYS A 204 -14.33 -2.97 0.18
C CYS A 204 -15.58 -3.76 -0.27
N LEU A 205 -15.62 -4.23 -1.52
CA LEU A 205 -16.73 -5.02 -2.03
C LEU A 205 -16.89 -6.35 -1.30
N HIS A 206 -15.77 -7.00 -0.94
CA HIS A 206 -15.79 -8.24 -0.17
C HIS A 206 -16.39 -8.03 1.22
N ILE A 207 -15.98 -6.97 1.93
CA ILE A 207 -16.51 -6.60 3.25
C ILE A 207 -18.02 -6.37 3.18
N TYR A 208 -18.50 -5.56 2.23
CA TYR A 208 -19.93 -5.31 2.09
C TYR A 208 -20.72 -6.57 1.78
N LYS A 209 -20.19 -7.45 0.91
CA LYS A 209 -20.81 -8.73 0.58
C LYS A 209 -20.91 -9.64 1.82
N LYS A 210 -19.84 -9.71 2.61
CA LYS A 210 -19.80 -10.48 3.86
C LYS A 210 -20.84 -9.96 4.85
N VAL A 211 -20.88 -8.66 5.10
CA VAL A 211 -21.86 -8.04 6.02
C VAL A 211 -23.30 -8.30 5.57
N MET A 212 -23.60 -8.18 4.27
CA MET A 212 -24.94 -8.48 3.76
C MET A 212 -25.34 -9.95 3.96
N GLN A 213 -24.40 -10.88 3.87
CA GLN A 213 -24.62 -12.28 4.13
C GLN A 213 -24.83 -12.55 5.63
N GLU A 214 -23.95 -12.01 6.48
CA GLU A 214 -24.03 -12.15 7.95
C GLU A 214 -25.36 -11.60 8.50
N LEU A 215 -25.85 -10.46 8.01
CA LEU A 215 -27.14 -9.93 8.40
C LEU A 215 -28.30 -10.90 8.15
N GLN A 216 -28.30 -11.62 7.03
CA GLN A 216 -29.33 -12.61 6.72
C GLN A 216 -29.20 -13.85 7.60
N GLU A 217 -27.97 -14.33 7.79
CA GLU A 217 -27.68 -15.51 8.63
C GLU A 217 -28.03 -15.23 10.09
N ASP A 218 -27.70 -14.06 10.62
CA ASP A 218 -28.01 -13.65 11.99
C ASP A 218 -29.50 -13.56 12.23
N TRP A 219 -30.27 -13.04 11.28
CA TRP A 219 -31.73 -13.03 11.35
C TRP A 219 -32.30 -14.45 11.42
N GLU A 220 -31.85 -15.36 10.55
CA GLU A 220 -32.31 -16.75 10.53
C GLU A 220 -31.93 -17.49 11.82
N ASN A 221 -30.72 -17.30 12.30
CA ASN A 221 -30.22 -17.86 13.55
C ASN A 221 -31.01 -17.29 14.74
N GLY A 222 -31.32 -16.00 14.75
CA GLY A 222 -32.14 -15.34 15.74
C GLY A 222 -33.55 -15.93 15.83
N LEU A 223 -34.21 -16.15 14.69
CA LEU A 223 -35.53 -16.81 14.63
C LEU A 223 -35.48 -18.22 15.19
N GLN A 224 -34.46 -19.00 14.82
CA GLN A 224 -34.28 -20.36 15.36
C GLN A 224 -34.05 -20.35 16.88
N LEU A 225 -33.29 -19.37 17.37
CA LEU A 225 -33.02 -19.25 18.81
C LEU A 225 -34.30 -18.93 19.57
N ILE A 226 -35.11 -17.98 19.10
CA ILE A 226 -36.41 -17.64 19.68
C ILE A 226 -37.31 -18.88 19.72
N GLN A 227 -37.43 -19.62 18.61
CA GLN A 227 -38.25 -20.81 18.52
C GLN A 227 -37.83 -21.91 19.51
N ARG A 228 -36.51 -22.05 19.77
CA ARG A 228 -36.00 -22.99 20.78
C ARG A 228 -36.38 -22.58 22.21
N HIS A 229 -36.45 -21.28 22.49
CA HIS A 229 -36.79 -20.77 23.82
C HIS A 229 -38.30 -20.62 24.05
N THR A 230 -39.10 -20.65 22.99
CA THR A 230 -40.56 -20.55 23.03
C THR A 230 -41.22 -21.72 22.28
N PRO A 231 -40.98 -22.96 22.70
CA PRO A 231 -41.48 -24.15 21.96
C PRO A 231 -43.00 -24.26 21.94
N GLU A 232 -43.67 -23.51 22.84
CA GLU A 232 -45.13 -23.49 22.99
C GLU A 232 -45.82 -22.59 21.97
N LEU A 233 -45.07 -21.67 21.34
CA LEU A 233 -45.60 -20.75 20.33
C LEU A 233 -45.44 -21.34 18.92
N SER A 234 -46.47 -21.25 18.13
CA SER A 234 -46.38 -21.46 16.70
C SER A 234 -45.50 -20.40 16.05
N TYR A 235 -44.93 -20.69 14.88
CA TYR A 235 -44.14 -19.72 14.12
C TYR A 235 -44.92 -18.44 13.77
N ALA A 236 -46.27 -18.57 13.55
CA ALA A 236 -47.10 -17.43 13.27
C ALA A 236 -47.30 -16.53 14.51
N GLU A 237 -47.53 -17.11 15.68
CA GLU A 237 -47.65 -16.36 16.96
C GLU A 237 -46.34 -15.68 17.35
N MET A 238 -45.21 -16.36 17.11
CA MET A 238 -43.90 -15.78 17.32
C MET A 238 -43.68 -14.56 16.42
N ARG A 239 -44.00 -14.63 15.14
CA ARG A 239 -43.92 -13.50 14.22
C ARG A 239 -44.82 -12.37 14.58
N GLU A 240 -46.05 -12.63 14.97
CA GLU A 240 -47.00 -11.62 15.41
C GLU A 240 -46.48 -10.88 16.67
N ALA A 241 -45.89 -11.61 17.62
CA ALA A 241 -45.30 -10.99 18.80
C ALA A 241 -44.09 -10.10 18.45
N MET A 242 -43.25 -10.52 17.50
CA MET A 242 -42.13 -9.73 17.00
C MET A 242 -42.59 -8.48 16.25
N ASP A 243 -43.63 -8.60 15.44
CA ASP A 243 -44.26 -7.45 14.72
C ASP A 243 -44.76 -6.39 15.67
N GLN A 244 -45.41 -6.79 16.80
CA GLN A 244 -45.90 -5.88 17.83
C GLN A 244 -44.79 -5.01 18.45
N VAL A 245 -43.57 -5.52 18.54
CA VAL A 245 -42.38 -4.80 19.05
C VAL A 245 -41.50 -4.24 17.94
N GLN A 246 -41.99 -4.21 16.70
CA GLN A 246 -41.28 -3.74 15.50
C GLN A 246 -39.98 -4.49 15.18
N CYS A 247 -39.80 -5.70 15.71
CA CYS A 247 -38.71 -6.60 15.35
C CYS A 247 -39.07 -7.41 14.11
N THR A 248 -39.24 -6.74 12.98
CA THR A 248 -39.57 -7.38 11.70
C THR A 248 -38.31 -7.59 10.85
N LYS A 249 -38.38 -8.52 9.90
CA LYS A 249 -37.29 -8.66 8.92
C LYS A 249 -37.04 -7.34 8.19
N GLN A 250 -38.09 -6.59 7.90
CA GLN A 250 -38.00 -5.32 7.20
C GLN A 250 -37.22 -4.27 8.02
N THR A 251 -37.42 -4.20 9.34
CA THR A 251 -36.76 -3.20 10.19
C THR A 251 -35.37 -3.64 10.61
N MET A 252 -35.12 -4.95 10.76
CA MET A 252 -33.87 -5.48 11.32
C MET A 252 -32.87 -5.91 10.23
N VAL A 253 -33.33 -6.13 9.00
CA VAL A 253 -32.48 -6.69 7.93
C VAL A 253 -32.64 -5.93 6.61
N ASP A 254 -33.88 -5.81 6.10
CA ASP A 254 -34.09 -5.38 4.71
C ASP A 254 -33.67 -3.92 4.49
N GLN A 255 -33.86 -3.03 5.46
CA GLN A 255 -33.44 -1.63 5.38
C GLN A 255 -31.90 -1.51 5.33
N ASP A 256 -31.21 -2.28 6.17
CA ASP A 256 -29.75 -2.29 6.17
C ASP A 256 -29.18 -2.96 4.92
N LEU A 257 -29.81 -4.03 4.46
CA LEU A 257 -29.44 -4.66 3.18
C LEU A 257 -29.56 -3.68 2.01
N GLU A 258 -30.65 -2.92 1.93
CA GLU A 258 -30.84 -1.90 0.90
C GLU A 258 -29.74 -0.83 0.98
N TYR A 259 -29.43 -0.35 2.17
CA TYR A 259 -28.33 0.60 2.39
C TYR A 259 -26.97 0.03 1.91
N PHE A 260 -26.64 -1.19 2.30
CA PHE A 260 -25.37 -1.83 1.87
C PHE A 260 -25.33 -2.10 0.38
N GLN A 261 -26.44 -2.51 -0.26
CA GLN A 261 -26.54 -2.66 -1.72
C GLN A 261 -26.29 -1.34 -2.47
N GLN A 262 -26.81 -0.22 -1.95
CA GLN A 262 -26.55 1.10 -2.52
C GLN A 262 -25.06 1.46 -2.41
N LYS A 263 -24.41 1.18 -1.26
CA LYS A 263 -22.96 1.40 -1.08
C LYS A 263 -22.15 0.51 -2.02
N PHE A 264 -22.48 -0.77 -2.12
CA PHE A 264 -21.85 -1.72 -3.04
C PHE A 264 -21.94 -1.23 -4.50
N SER A 265 -23.12 -0.78 -4.93
CA SER A 265 -23.33 -0.23 -6.26
C SER A 265 -22.53 1.07 -6.49
N LYS A 266 -22.39 1.91 -5.47
CA LYS A 266 -21.57 3.13 -5.53
C LYS A 266 -20.08 2.80 -5.70
N ILE A 267 -19.55 1.82 -4.96
CA ILE A 267 -18.16 1.37 -5.06
C ILE A 267 -17.87 0.84 -6.46
N ASN A 268 -18.75 0.01 -7.02
CA ASN A 268 -18.59 -0.50 -8.38
C ASN A 268 -18.55 0.62 -9.43
N ARG A 269 -19.38 1.67 -9.26
CA ARG A 269 -19.33 2.85 -10.15
C ARG A 269 -18.01 3.60 -10.03
N ILE A 270 -17.53 3.80 -8.82
CA ILE A 270 -16.24 4.46 -8.58
C ILE A 270 -15.10 3.65 -9.22
N ARG A 271 -15.10 2.33 -9.04
CA ARG A 271 -14.13 1.41 -9.67
C ARG A 271 -14.13 1.56 -11.20
N THR A 272 -15.30 1.51 -11.81
CA THR A 272 -15.45 1.66 -13.27
C THR A 272 -14.94 3.03 -13.75
N SER A 273 -15.29 4.11 -13.06
CA SER A 273 -14.84 5.46 -13.41
C SER A 273 -13.32 5.60 -13.29
N PHE A 274 -12.72 4.98 -12.28
CA PHE A 274 -11.27 5.03 -12.10
C PHE A 274 -10.53 4.24 -13.20
N VAL A 275 -11.04 3.07 -13.59
CA VAL A 275 -10.49 2.30 -14.73
C VAL A 275 -10.54 3.13 -16.01
N GLN A 276 -11.66 3.81 -16.29
CA GLN A 276 -11.79 4.68 -17.46
C GLN A 276 -10.79 5.85 -17.40
N LEU A 277 -10.64 6.49 -16.25
CA LEU A 277 -9.67 7.58 -16.06
C LEU A 277 -8.23 7.10 -16.32
N THR A 278 -7.86 5.95 -15.78
CA THR A 278 -6.52 5.36 -15.96
C THR A 278 -6.24 5.04 -17.44
N GLN A 279 -7.25 4.52 -18.15
CA GLN A 279 -7.14 4.27 -19.59
C GLN A 279 -6.95 5.58 -20.38
N GLN A 280 -7.68 6.64 -20.03
CA GLN A 280 -7.54 7.94 -20.66
C GLN A 280 -6.15 8.55 -20.42
N ILE A 281 -5.63 8.46 -19.18
CA ILE A 281 -4.27 8.95 -18.85
C ILE A 281 -3.23 8.16 -19.65
N THR A 282 -3.33 6.84 -19.68
CA THR A 282 -2.42 5.97 -20.47
C THR A 282 -2.45 6.31 -21.95
N ALA A 283 -3.64 6.51 -22.51
CA ALA A 283 -3.79 6.89 -23.92
C ALA A 283 -3.15 8.26 -24.21
N LYS A 284 -3.29 9.22 -23.30
CA LYS A 284 -2.67 10.55 -23.45
C LYS A 284 -1.16 10.53 -23.34
N ILE A 285 -0.58 9.74 -22.44
CA ILE A 285 0.86 9.56 -22.37
C ILE A 285 1.38 8.95 -23.69
N ASN A 286 0.74 7.88 -24.19
CA ASN A 286 1.13 7.27 -25.47
C ASN A 286 1.00 8.25 -26.67
N GLU A 287 -0.03 9.09 -26.69
CA GLU A 287 -0.20 10.15 -27.71
C GLU A 287 0.97 11.16 -27.65
N LEU A 288 1.39 11.57 -26.46
CA LEU A 288 2.54 12.47 -26.28
C LEU A 288 3.83 11.83 -26.79
N VAL A 289 4.09 10.56 -26.43
CA VAL A 289 5.27 9.81 -26.90
C VAL A 289 5.31 9.75 -28.42
N GLN A 290 4.20 9.42 -29.08
CA GLN A 290 4.11 9.38 -30.54
C GLN A 290 4.39 10.76 -31.16
N ARG A 291 3.85 11.80 -30.59
CA ARG A 291 4.03 13.17 -31.06
C ARG A 291 5.47 13.63 -30.97
N ASP A 292 6.15 13.28 -29.88
CA ASP A 292 7.57 13.59 -29.69
C ASP A 292 8.45 12.81 -30.68
N GLN A 293 8.12 11.56 -30.96
CA GLN A 293 8.79 10.76 -31.99
C GLN A 293 8.60 11.35 -33.40
N GLU A 294 7.39 11.80 -33.74
CA GLU A 294 7.11 12.45 -35.04
C GLU A 294 7.89 13.75 -35.19
N LEU A 295 7.92 14.60 -34.15
CA LEU A 295 8.69 15.82 -34.12
C LEU A 295 10.19 15.58 -34.28
N ALA A 296 10.72 14.58 -33.58
CA ALA A 296 12.13 14.19 -33.71
C ALA A 296 12.48 13.72 -35.13
N ASN A 297 11.58 12.98 -35.80
CA ASN A 297 11.77 12.53 -37.17
C ASN A 297 11.68 13.71 -38.18
N GLN A 298 10.77 14.66 -37.98
CA GLN A 298 10.66 15.87 -38.81
C GLN A 298 11.92 16.73 -38.69
N LEU A 299 12.45 16.91 -37.49
CA LEU A 299 13.70 17.65 -37.26
C LEU A 299 14.89 16.96 -37.92
N LYS A 300 14.99 15.65 -37.87
CA LYS A 300 16.01 14.90 -38.59
C LYS A 300 15.94 15.08 -40.09
N GLY A 301 14.72 15.03 -40.67
CA GLY A 301 14.52 15.21 -42.09
C GLY A 301 14.73 16.67 -42.59
N ALA A 302 14.66 17.64 -41.69
CA ALA A 302 14.93 19.05 -42.03
C ALA A 302 16.44 19.43 -41.96
N LEU A 303 17.26 18.57 -41.32
CA LEU A 303 18.70 18.74 -41.15
C LEU A 303 19.55 17.93 -42.15
N THR A 304 18.91 17.09 -42.96
CA THR A 304 19.52 16.35 -44.09
C THR A 304 19.14 16.99 -45.42
#